data_772ca8fae986928a460da49420565854
#
_entry.id   772ca8fae986928a460da49420565854
#
_cell.length_a   1.000
_cell.length_b   1.000
_cell.length_c   1.000
_cell.angle_alpha   90.00
_cell.angle_beta   90.00
_cell.angle_gamma   90.00
#
_symmetry.space_group_name_H-M   'P 1'
#
loop_
_entity.id
_entity.type
_entity.pdbx_description
1 polymer ?
#
loop_
_entity_poly.entity_id
_entity_poly.type
_entity_poly.pdbx_seq_one_letter_code
_entity_poly.pdbx_strand_id
1 'polypeptide(L)'
;MSVMEEQRVRTRRSFTDEFKRDAVAMVLDDGNRIVDVADRLGVGEGTLGSWVRQARVDRGERAGVSTAERVELVELRRENARLRMERDLLKRATAFWVKESGQ
;
A
#
# COMPACT_ATOMS: atom_id res chain seq x y z
N MET A 1 -17.13 -6.19 -28.35
CA MET A 1 -16.72 -6.23 -28.20
C MET A 1 -15.73 -6.23 -27.54
N SER A 2 -15.10 -6.08 -27.58
CA SER A 2 -13.91 -6.07 -27.03
C SER A 2 -13.75 -5.21 -25.87
N VAL A 3 -14.69 -4.51 -25.56
CA VAL A 3 -14.61 -3.68 -24.39
C VAL A 3 -14.36 -4.49 -23.17
N MET A 4 -15.00 -5.60 -23.08
CA MET A 4 -14.80 -6.41 -21.96
C MET A 4 -13.44 -6.95 -21.87
N GLU A 5 -12.88 -7.32 -22.95
CA GLU A 5 -11.55 -7.81 -22.92
C GLU A 5 -10.61 -6.77 -22.46
N GLU A 6 -10.80 -5.56 -22.91
CA GLU A 6 -9.93 -4.53 -22.48
C GLU A 6 -10.03 -4.27 -21.04
N GLN A 7 -11.20 -4.36 -20.50
CA GLN A 7 -11.34 -4.16 -19.11
C GLN A 7 -10.68 -5.23 -18.32
N ARG A 8 -10.77 -6.45 -18.77
CA ARG A 8 -10.10 -7.50 -18.06
C ARG A 8 -8.61 -7.29 -18.04
N VAL A 9 -8.08 -6.86 -19.15
CA VAL A 9 -6.66 -6.63 -19.21
C VAL A 9 -6.25 -5.53 -18.29
N ARG A 10 -7.03 -4.47 -18.26
CA ARG A 10 -6.67 -3.36 -17.43
C ARG A 10 -6.98 -3.59 -15.98
N THR A 11 -7.93 -4.47 -15.71
CA THR A 11 -8.34 -4.69 -14.34
C THR A 11 -7.30 -5.48 -13.61
N ARG A 12 -6.83 -4.95 -12.53
CA ARG A 12 -5.89 -5.68 -11.72
C ARG A 12 -6.63 -6.70 -10.92
N ARG A 13 -6.07 -7.87 -10.86
CA ARG A 13 -6.64 -8.91 -10.04
C ARG A 13 -6.45 -8.51 -8.59
N SER A 14 -7.48 -8.70 -7.81
CA SER A 14 -7.42 -8.44 -6.38
C SER A 14 -7.31 -9.74 -5.65
N PHE A 15 -6.44 -9.78 -4.67
CA PHE A 15 -6.23 -10.98 -3.87
C PHE A 15 -6.46 -10.63 -2.41
N THR A 16 -7.08 -11.54 -1.68
CA THR A 16 -7.30 -11.31 -0.27
C THR A 16 -5.98 -11.45 0.47
N ASP A 17 -5.91 -10.87 1.65
CA ASP A 17 -4.71 -10.98 2.46
C ASP A 17 -4.44 -12.43 2.83
N GLU A 18 -5.50 -13.19 3.05
CA GLU A 18 -5.35 -14.59 3.38
C GLU A 18 -4.72 -15.36 2.23
N PHE A 19 -5.19 -15.11 1.01
CA PHE A 19 -4.62 -15.77 -0.16
C PHE A 19 -3.14 -15.44 -0.30
N LYS A 20 -2.79 -14.18 -0.11
CA LYS A 20 -1.38 -13.77 -0.22
C LYS A 20 -0.54 -14.46 0.84
N ARG A 21 -1.02 -14.53 2.06
CA ARG A 21 -0.29 -15.18 3.13
C ARG A 21 -0.06 -16.66 2.84
N ASP A 22 -1.11 -17.31 2.31
CA ASP A 22 -0.99 -18.73 1.99
C ASP A 22 0.02 -18.95 0.87
N ALA A 23 -0.03 -18.11 -0.15
CA ALA A 23 0.90 -18.24 -1.27
C ALA A 23 2.34 -18.03 -0.80
N VAL A 24 2.56 -17.04 0.04
CA VAL A 24 3.88 -16.75 0.57
C VAL A 24 4.38 -17.91 1.43
N ALA A 25 3.48 -18.49 2.24
CA ALA A 25 3.84 -19.61 3.08
C ALA A 25 4.29 -20.82 2.27
N MET A 26 3.67 -21.04 1.12
CA MET A 26 4.08 -22.13 0.25
C MET A 26 5.52 -21.97 -0.22
N VAL A 27 5.96 -20.73 -0.38
CA VAL A 27 7.33 -20.47 -0.80
C VAL A 27 8.28 -20.45 0.39
N LEU A 28 7.98 -19.66 1.41
CA LEU A 28 8.93 -19.46 2.50
C LEU A 28 8.94 -20.58 3.52
N ASP A 29 7.77 -21.12 3.82
CA ASP A 29 7.68 -22.12 4.86
C ASP A 29 7.78 -23.54 4.30
N ASP A 30 7.18 -23.76 3.14
CA ASP A 30 7.18 -25.10 2.54
C ASP A 30 8.35 -25.34 1.59
N GLY A 31 9.08 -24.28 1.25
CA GLY A 31 10.28 -24.44 0.44
C GLY A 31 10.05 -24.58 -1.05
N ASN A 32 8.87 -24.26 -1.54
CA ASN A 32 8.60 -24.35 -2.96
C ASN A 32 9.18 -23.13 -3.68
N ARG A 33 9.48 -23.32 -4.96
CA ARG A 33 10.01 -22.21 -5.74
C ARG A 33 8.89 -21.29 -6.16
N ILE A 34 9.23 -20.01 -6.30
CA ILE A 34 8.23 -19.01 -6.68
C ILE A 34 7.58 -19.37 -7.99
N VAL A 35 8.36 -19.82 -8.97
CA VAL A 35 7.82 -20.12 -10.28
C VAL A 35 6.78 -21.23 -10.20
N ASP A 36 7.03 -22.23 -9.37
CA ASP A 36 6.12 -23.36 -9.24
C ASP A 36 4.83 -22.98 -8.55
N VAL A 37 4.93 -22.18 -7.50
CA VAL A 37 3.74 -21.75 -6.78
C VAL A 37 2.91 -20.79 -7.64
N ALA A 38 3.59 -19.88 -8.33
CA ALA A 38 2.91 -18.93 -9.20
C ALA A 38 2.14 -19.66 -10.28
N ASP A 39 2.76 -20.67 -10.88
CA ASP A 39 2.11 -21.45 -11.91
C ASP A 39 0.90 -22.19 -11.37
N ARG A 40 1.07 -22.82 -10.21
CA ARG A 40 0.00 -23.60 -9.59
C ARG A 40 -1.19 -22.75 -9.20
N LEU A 41 -0.94 -21.55 -8.72
CA LEU A 41 -2.01 -20.68 -8.26
C LEU A 41 -2.52 -19.73 -9.34
N GLY A 42 -1.90 -19.70 -10.50
CA GLY A 42 -2.33 -18.83 -11.55
C GLY A 42 -2.00 -17.37 -11.29
N VAL A 43 -0.91 -17.10 -10.58
CA VAL A 43 -0.47 -15.76 -10.23
C VAL A 43 0.80 -15.47 -10.99
N GLY A 44 1.03 -14.23 -11.33
CA GLY A 44 2.28 -13.87 -12.00
C GLY A 44 3.47 -14.05 -11.08
N GLU A 45 4.61 -14.47 -11.65
CA GLU A 45 5.82 -14.64 -10.86
C GLU A 45 6.26 -13.36 -10.22
N GLY A 46 6.15 -12.25 -10.95
CA GLY A 46 6.54 -10.96 -10.41
C GLY A 46 5.65 -10.55 -9.24
N THR A 47 4.37 -10.83 -9.36
CA THR A 47 3.45 -10.53 -8.28
C THR A 47 3.77 -11.34 -7.04
N LEU A 48 3.93 -12.65 -7.20
CA LEU A 48 4.26 -13.50 -6.08
C LEU A 48 5.63 -13.15 -5.50
N GLY A 49 6.59 -12.87 -6.38
CA GLY A 49 7.91 -12.47 -5.93
C GLY A 49 7.87 -11.21 -5.09
N SER A 50 7.00 -10.28 -5.45
CA SER A 50 6.84 -9.06 -4.69
C SER A 50 6.27 -9.36 -3.30
N TRP A 51 5.28 -10.24 -3.24
CA TRP A 51 4.70 -10.62 -1.95
C TRP A 51 5.72 -11.31 -1.05
N VAL A 52 6.52 -12.19 -1.64
CA VAL A 52 7.54 -12.91 -0.88
C VAL A 52 8.59 -11.94 -0.35
N ARG A 53 9.01 -11.00 -1.18
CA ARG A 53 9.99 -10.01 -0.76
C ARG A 53 9.47 -9.19 0.41
N GLN A 54 8.21 -8.75 0.31
CA GLN A 54 7.62 -7.96 1.38
C GLN A 54 7.50 -8.78 2.66
N ALA A 55 7.15 -10.04 2.54
CA ALA A 55 7.05 -10.91 3.70
C ALA A 55 8.39 -11.07 4.40
N ARG A 56 9.47 -11.16 3.62
CA ARG A 56 10.81 -11.25 4.22
C ARG A 56 11.17 -9.98 4.97
N VAL A 57 10.79 -8.82 4.41
CA VAL A 57 11.02 -7.56 5.10
C VAL A 57 10.23 -7.53 6.39
N ASP A 58 8.96 -7.93 6.33
CA ASP A 58 8.10 -7.91 7.51
C ASP A 58 8.57 -8.87 8.59
N ARG A 59 9.24 -9.95 8.20
CA ARG A 59 9.81 -10.89 9.15
C ARG A 59 11.18 -10.44 9.68
N GLY A 60 11.69 -9.33 9.17
CA GLY A 60 12.98 -8.83 9.59
C GLY A 60 14.16 -9.54 8.92
N GLU A 61 13.90 -10.35 7.90
CA GLU A 61 14.96 -11.10 7.21
C GLU A 61 15.62 -10.30 6.12
N ARG A 62 15.02 -9.18 5.76
CA ARG A 62 15.52 -8.36 4.67
C ARG A 62 15.25 -6.90 4.99
N ALA A 63 16.20 -6.04 4.64
CA ALA A 63 16.03 -4.60 4.86
C ALA A 63 14.96 -4.06 3.94
N GLY A 64 14.19 -3.12 4.45
CA GLY A 64 13.16 -2.47 3.68
C GLY A 64 12.09 -1.90 4.59
N VAL A 65 11.09 -1.28 3.99
CA VAL A 65 9.99 -0.70 4.74
C VAL A 65 8.93 -1.77 4.94
N SER A 66 8.57 -2.04 6.19
CA SER A 66 7.59 -3.06 6.49
C SER A 66 6.19 -2.57 6.12
N THR A 67 5.25 -3.51 6.04
CA THR A 67 3.87 -3.17 5.77
C THR A 67 3.32 -2.26 6.85
N ALA A 68 3.64 -2.54 8.11
CA ALA A 68 3.20 -1.71 9.21
C ALA A 68 3.73 -0.30 9.10
N GLU A 69 5.00 -0.16 8.72
CA GLU A 69 5.59 1.15 8.56
C GLU A 69 4.96 1.92 7.41
N ARG A 70 4.57 1.23 6.35
CA ARG A 70 3.89 1.90 5.23
C ARG A 70 2.55 2.45 5.65
N VAL A 71 1.81 1.68 6.42
CA VAL A 71 0.51 2.14 6.93
C VAL A 71 0.72 3.37 7.79
N GLU A 72 1.72 3.31 8.67
CA GLU A 72 2.00 4.43 9.55
C GLU A 72 2.37 5.67 8.75
N LEU A 73 3.17 5.51 7.69
CA LEU A 73 3.54 6.64 6.85
C LEU A 73 2.32 7.28 6.19
N VAL A 74 1.40 6.46 5.71
CA VAL A 74 0.19 6.99 5.09
C VAL A 74 -0.61 7.78 6.11
N GLU A 75 -0.75 7.25 7.33
CA GLU A 75 -1.51 7.92 8.36
C GLU A 75 -0.86 9.23 8.78
N LEU A 76 0.47 9.21 8.90
CA LEU A 76 1.19 10.42 9.27
C LEU A 76 1.09 11.48 8.19
N ARG A 77 1.10 11.09 6.92
CA ARG A 77 0.95 12.04 5.84
C ARG A 77 -0.42 12.68 5.84
N ARG A 78 -1.46 11.88 6.11
CA ARG A 78 -2.81 12.42 6.20
C ARG A 78 -2.93 13.38 7.36
N GLU A 79 -2.38 13.00 8.50
CA GLU A 79 -2.42 13.87 9.67
C GLU A 79 -1.68 15.17 9.40
N ASN A 80 -0.52 15.07 8.76
CA ASN A 80 0.26 16.24 8.43
C ASN A 80 -0.51 17.17 7.50
N ALA A 81 -1.18 16.61 6.49
CA ALA A 81 -1.97 17.41 5.57
C ALA A 81 -3.13 18.09 6.29
N ARG A 82 -3.78 17.37 7.20
CA ARG A 82 -4.88 17.94 7.96
C ARG A 82 -4.39 19.08 8.85
N LEU A 83 -3.28 18.87 9.52
CA LEU A 83 -2.74 19.90 10.41
C LEU A 83 -2.31 21.14 9.64
N ARG A 84 -1.75 20.94 8.45
CA ARG A 84 -1.38 22.08 7.63
C ARG A 84 -2.59 22.87 7.18
N MET A 85 -3.66 22.17 6.84
CA MET A 85 -4.88 22.84 6.44
C MET A 85 -5.46 23.62 7.61
N GLU A 86 -5.46 23.04 8.79
CA GLU A 86 -5.97 23.74 9.97
C GLU A 86 -5.12 24.95 10.29
N ARG A 87 -3.80 24.82 10.16
CA ARG A 87 -2.93 25.94 10.41
C ARG A 87 -3.22 27.09 9.43
N ASP A 88 -3.38 26.74 8.15
CA ASP A 88 -3.64 27.78 7.16
C ASP A 88 -4.97 28.43 7.38
N LEU A 89 -5.97 27.66 7.80
CA LEU A 89 -7.28 28.20 8.09
C LEU A 89 -7.20 29.17 9.28
N LEU A 90 -6.45 28.79 10.31
CA LEU A 90 -6.29 29.64 11.47
C LEU A 90 -5.54 30.93 11.11
N LYS A 91 -4.55 30.82 10.24
CA LYS A 91 -3.85 32.01 9.79
C LYS A 91 -4.78 32.98 9.09
N ARG A 92 -5.67 32.47 8.25
CA ARG A 92 -6.62 33.33 7.56
C ARG A 92 -7.58 33.96 8.53
N ALA A 93 -8.05 33.17 9.50
CA ALA A 93 -8.97 33.68 10.49
C ALA A 93 -8.31 34.78 11.30
N THR A 94 -7.07 34.57 11.70
CA THR A 94 -6.33 35.54 12.48
C THR A 94 -6.16 36.84 11.68
N ALA A 95 -5.80 36.72 10.41
CA ALA A 95 -5.63 37.89 9.57
C ALA A 95 -6.95 38.64 9.41
N PHE A 96 -8.05 37.91 9.27
CA PHE A 96 -9.33 38.52 9.16
C PHE A 96 -9.68 39.29 10.46
N TRP A 97 -9.44 38.66 11.59
CA TRP A 97 -9.71 39.32 12.87
C TRP A 97 -8.89 40.58 13.05
N VAL A 98 -7.63 40.54 12.70
CA VAL A 98 -6.77 41.70 12.80
C VAL A 98 -7.31 42.80 11.91
N LYS A 99 -7.69 42.46 10.70
CA LYS A 99 -8.18 43.44 9.75
C LYS A 99 -9.48 44.07 10.24
N GLU A 100 -10.37 43.26 10.83
CA GLU A 100 -11.65 43.77 11.29
C GLU A 100 -11.52 44.65 12.51
N SER A 101 -10.62 44.35 13.40
CA SER A 101 -10.55 45.09 14.64
C SER A 101 -9.39 46.05 14.67
N GLY A 102 -8.55 46.06 13.70
CA GLY A 102 -7.37 46.90 13.71
C GLY A 102 -7.55 48.22 13.06
N GLN A 103 -8.65 48.79 13.11
CA GLN A 103 -8.88 50.00 12.41
C GLN A 103 -8.08 51.08 12.73
#